data_567fb0031d00a3ee02caece7823b55a5
#
_entry.id   567fb0031d00a3ee02caece7823b55a5
#
_cell.length_a   1.000
_cell.length_b   1.000
_cell.length_c   1.000
_cell.angle_alpha   90.00
_cell.angle_beta   90.00
_cell.angle_gamma   90.00
#
_symmetry.space_group_name_H-M   'P 1'
#
loop_
_entity.id
_entity.type
_entity.pdbx_description
1 polymer ?
#
loop_
_entity_poly.entity_id
_entity_poly.type
_entity_poly.pdbx_seq_one_letter_code
_entity_poly.pdbx_strand_id
1 'polypeptide(L)'
;MATLKGRAHATIARPAADIWALIGKFDDISWIPGSEQARATMDGNIRSVTRDAWNFSLVQRLTEHDDARFTYSYDVPYEISFEALIGPGKFARTIDGTLTVTPTGPDSSEVTWDLEAEDFLFPGAFKEYQLALDTVKAKMER
;
A
#
# COMPACT_ATOMS: atom_id res chain seq x y z
N MET A 1 -2.80 -7.69 21.22
CA MET A 1 -1.56 -7.11 20.69
C MET A 1 -1.84 -5.70 20.20
N ALA A 2 -1.00 -4.75 20.55
CA ALA A 2 -1.21 -3.35 20.21
C ALA A 2 -0.93 -3.10 18.74
N THR A 3 -1.65 -2.15 18.15
CA THR A 3 -1.38 -1.65 16.81
C THR A 3 -0.91 -0.20 16.88
N LEU A 4 -0.16 0.19 15.86
CA LEU A 4 0.28 1.57 15.65
C LEU A 4 -0.32 2.10 14.36
N LYS A 5 -0.57 3.40 14.32
CA LYS A 5 -1.09 4.09 13.14
C LYS A 5 -0.10 5.16 12.71
N GLY A 6 0.01 5.37 11.43
CA GLY A 6 0.84 6.43 10.88
C GLY A 6 0.42 6.79 9.46
N ARG A 7 0.96 7.89 8.97
CA ARG A 7 0.66 8.40 7.64
C ARG A 7 1.96 8.67 6.90
N ALA A 8 2.20 7.92 5.84
CA ALA A 8 3.21 8.28 4.85
C ALA A 8 2.60 9.33 3.91
N HIS A 9 3.38 10.31 3.48
CA HIS A 9 2.86 11.33 2.59
C HIS A 9 3.94 11.89 1.68
N ALA A 10 3.49 12.45 0.55
CA ALA A 10 4.33 13.20 -0.37
C ALA A 10 3.49 14.27 -1.06
N THR A 11 4.05 15.46 -1.25
CA THR A 11 3.46 16.50 -2.08
C THR A 11 4.11 16.40 -3.45
N ILE A 12 3.29 16.25 -4.50
CA ILE A 12 3.76 15.99 -5.86
C ILE A 12 3.24 17.10 -6.78
N ALA A 13 4.15 17.69 -7.57
CA ALA A 13 3.83 18.76 -8.50
C ALA A 13 3.24 18.18 -9.80
N ARG A 14 2.08 17.53 -9.68
CA ARG A 14 1.30 16.95 -10.78
C ARG A 14 -0.18 16.98 -10.45
N PRO A 15 -1.07 16.99 -11.47
CA PRO A 15 -2.50 16.88 -11.24
C PRO A 15 -2.86 15.55 -10.56
N ALA A 16 -3.87 15.57 -9.71
CA ALA A 16 -4.30 14.39 -8.96
C ALA A 16 -4.69 13.23 -9.88
N ALA A 17 -5.37 13.51 -11.00
CA ALA A 17 -5.77 12.47 -11.95
C ALA A 17 -4.57 11.74 -12.58
N ASP A 18 -3.48 12.46 -12.85
CA ASP A 18 -2.28 11.85 -13.41
C ASP A 18 -1.60 10.91 -12.41
N ILE A 19 -1.56 11.33 -11.14
CA ILE A 19 -1.00 10.49 -10.07
C ILE A 19 -1.88 9.25 -9.88
N TRP A 20 -3.19 9.44 -9.81
CA TRP A 20 -4.12 8.35 -9.62
C TRP A 20 -4.08 7.34 -10.77
N ALA A 21 -3.84 7.79 -11.99
CA ALA A 21 -3.66 6.89 -13.13
C ALA A 21 -2.47 5.94 -12.94
N LEU A 22 -1.45 6.36 -12.18
CA LEU A 22 -0.28 5.53 -11.91
C LEU A 22 -0.50 4.58 -10.73
N ILE A 23 -1.06 5.08 -9.61
CA ILE A 23 -1.07 4.34 -8.35
C ILE A 23 -2.44 3.84 -7.91
N GLY A 24 -3.50 4.25 -8.58
CA GLY A 24 -4.88 4.02 -8.14
C GLY A 24 -5.47 2.66 -8.50
N LYS A 25 -4.71 1.76 -9.11
CA LYS A 25 -5.19 0.42 -9.48
C LYS A 25 -4.69 -0.59 -8.46
N PHE A 26 -5.60 -1.16 -7.72
CA PHE A 26 -5.25 -2.12 -6.66
C PHE A 26 -4.54 -3.37 -7.20
N ASP A 27 -4.82 -3.76 -8.43
CA ASP A 27 -4.21 -4.92 -9.08
C ASP A 27 -2.82 -4.63 -9.69
N ASP A 28 -2.39 -3.38 -9.70
CA ASP A 28 -1.10 -2.97 -10.27
C ASP A 28 -0.17 -2.49 -9.15
N ILE A 29 0.87 -3.27 -8.87
CA ILE A 29 1.89 -2.93 -7.87
C ILE A 29 3.20 -2.48 -8.51
N SER A 30 3.22 -2.27 -9.83
CA SER A 30 4.46 -1.96 -10.57
C SER A 30 5.11 -0.65 -10.14
N TRP A 31 4.35 0.25 -9.53
CA TRP A 31 4.86 1.52 -9.02
C TRP A 31 5.57 1.40 -7.67
N ILE A 32 5.44 0.25 -7.00
CA ILE A 32 6.03 0.02 -5.68
C ILE A 32 7.46 -0.49 -5.84
N PRO A 33 8.48 0.09 -5.14
CA PRO A 33 9.86 -0.40 -5.20
C PRO A 33 9.95 -1.88 -4.85
N GLY A 34 10.75 -2.63 -5.60
CA GLY A 34 10.90 -4.08 -5.42
C GLY A 34 9.85 -4.91 -6.16
N SER A 35 8.92 -4.28 -6.87
CA SER A 35 7.84 -4.98 -7.56
C SER A 35 8.32 -5.83 -8.73
N GLU A 36 9.50 -5.55 -9.29
CA GLU A 36 10.09 -6.39 -10.34
C GLU A 36 10.38 -7.82 -9.89
N GLN A 37 10.46 -8.03 -8.59
CA GLN A 37 10.66 -9.35 -7.97
C GLN A 37 9.37 -9.89 -7.34
N ALA A 38 8.24 -9.29 -7.65
CA ALA A 38 6.96 -9.63 -7.07
C ALA A 38 5.92 -9.91 -8.14
N ARG A 39 4.94 -10.71 -7.77
CA ARG A 39 3.76 -10.98 -8.60
C ARG A 39 2.51 -10.71 -7.78
N ALA A 40 1.54 -10.06 -8.41
CA ALA A 40 0.23 -9.82 -7.81
C ALA A 40 -0.82 -10.55 -8.64
N THR A 41 -1.69 -11.29 -7.96
CA THR A 41 -2.84 -11.96 -8.59
C THR A 41 -4.10 -11.52 -7.89
N MET A 42 -5.22 -11.52 -8.64
CA MET A 42 -6.52 -11.09 -8.10
C MET A 42 -7.50 -12.26 -8.14
N ASP A 43 -8.28 -12.35 -7.08
CA ASP A 43 -9.45 -13.22 -7.00
C ASP A 43 -10.60 -12.38 -6.43
N GLY A 44 -11.44 -11.82 -7.31
CA GLY A 44 -12.44 -10.84 -6.90
C GLY A 44 -11.76 -9.59 -6.35
N ASN A 45 -12.05 -9.28 -5.08
CA ASN A 45 -11.45 -8.12 -4.39
C ASN A 45 -10.22 -8.51 -3.54
N ILE A 46 -9.73 -9.73 -3.68
CA ILE A 46 -8.57 -10.24 -2.93
C ILE A 46 -7.34 -10.18 -3.82
N ARG A 47 -6.30 -9.49 -3.35
CA ARG A 47 -4.99 -9.43 -4.00
C ARG A 47 -4.01 -10.30 -3.23
N SER A 48 -3.29 -11.15 -3.94
CA SER A 48 -2.19 -11.95 -3.36
C SER A 48 -0.88 -11.48 -3.97
N VAL A 49 0.05 -11.06 -3.14
CA VAL A 49 1.37 -10.60 -3.57
C VAL A 49 2.41 -11.61 -3.11
N THR A 50 3.20 -12.10 -4.05
CA THR A 50 4.27 -13.06 -3.80
C THR A 50 5.58 -12.46 -4.30
N ARG A 51 6.63 -12.50 -3.49
CA ARG A 51 8.00 -12.13 -3.89
C ARG A 51 8.87 -13.36 -3.96
N ASP A 52 9.86 -13.32 -4.86
CA ASP A 52 10.75 -14.46 -5.06
C ASP A 52 11.50 -14.87 -3.77
N ALA A 53 11.83 -13.90 -2.92
CA ALA A 53 12.51 -14.14 -1.66
C ALA A 53 11.58 -14.66 -0.54
N TRP A 54 10.27 -14.68 -0.78
CA TRP A 54 9.28 -15.10 0.22
C TRP A 54 8.87 -16.54 0.01
N ASN A 55 8.61 -17.25 1.11
CA ASN A 55 7.97 -18.56 1.08
C ASN A 55 6.47 -18.48 1.44
N PHE A 56 5.86 -17.30 1.32
CA PHE A 56 4.45 -17.03 1.63
C PHE A 56 3.91 -15.99 0.67
N SER A 57 2.60 -15.81 0.66
CA SER A 57 1.93 -14.74 -0.08
C SER A 57 1.33 -13.76 0.91
N LEU A 58 1.47 -12.46 0.63
CA LEU A 58 0.76 -11.42 1.36
C LEU A 58 -0.61 -11.25 0.71
N VAL A 59 -1.66 -11.47 1.49
CA VAL A 59 -3.03 -11.40 0.98
C VAL A 59 -3.72 -10.17 1.54
N GLN A 60 -4.34 -9.39 0.67
CA GLN A 60 -5.01 -8.14 1.02
C GLN A 60 -6.38 -8.11 0.37
N ARG A 61 -7.36 -7.59 1.10
CA ARG A 61 -8.73 -7.46 0.62
C ARG A 61 -9.07 -5.99 0.42
N LEU A 62 -9.50 -5.65 -0.79
CA LEU A 62 -9.95 -4.30 -1.11
C LEU A 62 -11.30 -4.06 -0.42
N THR A 63 -11.38 -3.07 0.46
CA THR A 63 -12.59 -2.75 1.22
C THR A 63 -13.31 -1.53 0.67
N GLU A 64 -12.60 -0.63 -0.01
CA GLU A 64 -13.17 0.55 -0.64
C GLU A 64 -12.34 0.92 -1.85
N HIS A 65 -12.99 1.34 -2.92
CA HIS A 65 -12.31 1.87 -4.11
C HIS A 65 -13.22 2.90 -4.76
N ASP A 66 -12.80 4.15 -4.73
CA ASP A 66 -13.56 5.27 -5.28
C ASP A 66 -12.66 6.10 -6.19
N ASP A 67 -12.75 5.86 -7.50
CA ASP A 67 -11.94 6.57 -8.49
C ASP A 67 -12.29 8.05 -8.59
N ALA A 68 -13.52 8.44 -8.27
CA ALA A 68 -13.91 9.84 -8.31
C ALA A 68 -13.28 10.65 -7.16
N ARG A 69 -13.00 9.98 -6.05
CA ARG A 69 -12.36 10.59 -4.87
C ARG A 69 -10.89 10.25 -4.74
N PHE A 70 -10.34 9.49 -5.70
CA PHE A 70 -8.94 9.09 -5.72
C PHE A 70 -8.50 8.41 -4.44
N THR A 71 -9.24 7.38 -4.03
CA THR A 71 -8.94 6.66 -2.79
C THR A 71 -9.26 5.17 -2.91
N TYR A 72 -8.44 4.33 -2.28
CA TYR A 72 -8.83 2.96 -1.99
C TYR A 72 -8.31 2.54 -0.62
N SER A 73 -9.00 1.56 -0.02
CA SER A 73 -8.65 1.01 1.28
C SER A 73 -8.60 -0.51 1.21
N TYR A 74 -7.76 -1.10 2.03
CA TYR A 74 -7.64 -2.55 2.11
C TYR A 74 -7.34 -2.99 3.54
N ASP A 75 -7.63 -4.25 3.81
CA ASP A 75 -7.28 -4.91 5.07
C ASP A 75 -6.69 -6.29 4.77
N VAL A 76 -6.31 -7.00 5.82
CA VAL A 76 -5.92 -8.41 5.72
C VAL A 76 -7.14 -9.26 6.05
N PRO A 77 -7.50 -10.23 5.19
CA PRO A 77 -8.57 -11.15 5.53
C PRO A 77 -8.28 -11.86 6.85
N TYR A 78 -9.30 -11.94 7.69
CA TYR A 78 -9.19 -12.34 9.10
C TYR A 78 -8.49 -13.69 9.33
N GLU A 79 -8.67 -14.64 8.43
CA GLU A 79 -8.20 -16.02 8.62
C GLU A 79 -6.72 -16.19 8.25
N ILE A 80 -6.05 -15.15 7.77
CA ILE A 80 -4.69 -15.29 7.26
C ILE A 80 -3.69 -15.07 8.36
N SER A 81 -2.76 -16.01 8.46
CA SER A 81 -1.64 -15.97 9.38
C SER A 81 -0.37 -15.66 8.63
N PHE A 82 0.44 -14.74 9.15
CA PHE A 82 1.75 -14.41 8.60
C PHE A 82 2.87 -15.03 9.43
N GLU A 83 2.64 -16.21 9.98
CA GLU A 83 3.64 -16.87 10.83
C GLU A 83 4.98 -17.04 10.12
N ALA A 84 4.95 -17.37 8.81
CA ALA A 84 6.15 -17.51 8.01
C ALA A 84 6.92 -16.18 7.87
N LEU A 85 6.21 -15.04 7.91
CA LEU A 85 6.82 -13.72 7.81
C LEU A 85 7.45 -13.25 9.11
N ILE A 86 6.79 -13.51 10.23
CA ILE A 86 7.11 -12.89 11.52
C ILE A 86 7.63 -13.89 12.56
N GLY A 87 7.64 -15.18 12.23
CA GLY A 87 8.17 -16.24 13.07
C GLY A 87 7.09 -17.04 13.79
N PRO A 88 7.47 -18.22 14.31
CA PRO A 88 6.54 -19.13 14.97
C PRO A 88 5.78 -18.48 16.12
N GLY A 89 4.47 -18.71 16.17
CA GLY A 89 3.61 -18.20 17.23
C GLY A 89 3.22 -16.74 17.10
N LYS A 90 3.65 -16.06 16.03
CA LYS A 90 3.30 -14.65 15.76
C LYS A 90 2.31 -14.57 14.59
N PHE A 91 1.38 -13.64 14.71
CA PHE A 91 0.32 -13.46 13.70
C PHE A 91 0.13 -11.97 13.42
N ALA A 92 0.00 -11.63 12.15
CA ALA A 92 -0.44 -10.30 11.73
C ALA A 92 -1.90 -10.39 11.30
N ARG A 93 -2.76 -9.61 11.95
CA ARG A 93 -4.19 -9.53 11.63
C ARG A 93 -4.58 -8.14 11.18
N THR A 94 -3.70 -7.17 11.38
CA THR A 94 -3.95 -5.79 11.04
C THR A 94 -2.80 -5.28 10.19
N ILE A 95 -3.05 -5.14 8.91
CA ILE A 95 -2.24 -4.37 7.97
C ILE A 95 -3.25 -3.63 7.10
N ASP A 96 -3.87 -2.61 7.70
CA ASP A 96 -4.92 -1.85 7.06
C ASP A 96 -4.31 -0.62 6.42
N GLY A 97 -4.64 -0.37 5.16
CA GLY A 97 -4.10 0.76 4.44
C GLY A 97 -5.18 1.55 3.72
N THR A 98 -4.98 2.86 3.62
CA THR A 98 -5.81 3.74 2.82
C THR A 98 -4.90 4.68 2.04
N LEU A 99 -4.95 4.56 0.71
CA LEU A 99 -4.20 5.39 -0.22
C LEU A 99 -5.14 6.44 -0.80
N THR A 100 -4.75 7.72 -0.72
CA THR A 100 -5.58 8.82 -1.20
C THR A 100 -4.71 9.85 -1.90
N VAL A 101 -5.21 10.38 -3.02
CA VAL A 101 -4.62 11.53 -3.71
C VAL A 101 -5.58 12.70 -3.57
N THR A 102 -5.10 13.79 -2.97
CA THR A 102 -5.91 14.99 -2.72
C THR A 102 -5.37 16.16 -3.55
N PRO A 103 -6.15 16.72 -4.49
CA PRO A 103 -5.71 17.91 -5.23
C PRO A 103 -5.47 19.08 -4.28
N THR A 104 -4.33 19.76 -4.44
CA THR A 104 -4.00 21.00 -3.71
C THR A 104 -3.93 22.19 -4.64
N GLY A 105 -4.05 21.96 -5.94
CA GLY A 105 -4.06 22.95 -7.01
C GLY A 105 -4.22 22.23 -8.35
N PRO A 106 -4.30 22.99 -9.48
CA PRO A 106 -4.46 22.35 -10.79
C PRO A 106 -3.29 21.46 -11.19
N ASP A 107 -2.09 21.76 -10.70
CA ASP A 107 -0.87 21.01 -11.03
C ASP A 107 -0.13 20.52 -9.78
N SER A 108 -0.83 20.38 -8.66
CA SER A 108 -0.23 19.87 -7.43
C SER A 108 -1.21 19.04 -6.64
N SER A 109 -0.69 18.05 -5.91
CA SER A 109 -1.49 17.14 -5.12
C SER A 109 -0.71 16.63 -3.93
N GLU A 110 -1.43 16.21 -2.90
CA GLU A 110 -0.86 15.50 -1.77
C GLU A 110 -1.29 14.03 -1.85
N VAL A 111 -0.32 13.12 -1.73
CA VAL A 111 -0.59 11.69 -1.63
C VAL A 111 -0.38 11.28 -0.17
N THR A 112 -1.37 10.61 0.39
CA THR A 112 -1.29 10.05 1.74
C THR A 112 -1.52 8.55 1.70
N TRP A 113 -0.79 7.83 2.52
CA TRP A 113 -0.95 6.40 2.69
C TRP A 113 -1.01 6.11 4.18
N ASP A 114 -2.23 5.98 4.68
CA ASP A 114 -2.46 5.68 6.08
C ASP A 114 -2.27 4.19 6.32
N LEU A 115 -1.59 3.86 7.40
CA LEU A 115 -1.30 2.48 7.77
C LEU A 115 -1.65 2.26 9.24
N GLU A 116 -2.34 1.16 9.49
CA GLU A 116 -2.45 0.59 10.83
C GLU A 116 -1.94 -0.85 10.79
N ALA A 117 -1.02 -1.19 11.67
CA ALA A 117 -0.45 -2.54 11.74
C ALA A 117 -0.02 -2.83 13.17
N GLU A 118 0.15 -4.13 13.48
CA GLU A 118 0.72 -4.53 14.76
C GLU A 118 2.06 -3.83 14.99
N ASP A 119 2.36 -3.53 16.25
CA ASP A 119 3.51 -2.72 16.66
C ASP A 119 4.85 -3.28 16.16
N PHE A 120 4.98 -4.59 16.05
CA PHE A 120 6.22 -5.21 15.56
C PHE A 120 6.37 -5.15 14.04
N LEU A 121 5.29 -4.95 13.30
CA LEU A 121 5.31 -4.83 11.83
C LEU A 121 5.35 -3.38 11.36
N PHE A 122 4.78 -2.48 12.15
CA PHE A 122 4.55 -1.10 11.73
C PHE A 122 5.80 -0.38 11.26
N PRO A 123 6.95 -0.42 11.98
CA PRO A 123 8.10 0.38 11.57
C PRO A 123 8.62 0.01 10.16
N GLY A 124 8.69 -1.27 9.85
CA GLY A 124 9.15 -1.73 8.54
C GLY A 124 8.17 -1.41 7.44
N ALA A 125 6.89 -1.66 7.67
CA ALA A 125 5.85 -1.38 6.70
C ALA A 125 5.72 0.12 6.42
N PHE A 126 5.76 0.95 7.45
CA PHE A 126 5.69 2.39 7.31
C PHE A 126 6.86 2.91 6.47
N LYS A 127 8.06 2.41 6.72
CA LYS A 127 9.25 2.80 5.98
C LYS A 127 9.11 2.45 4.49
N GLU A 128 8.58 1.28 4.18
CA GLU A 128 8.34 0.87 2.79
C GLU A 128 7.30 1.75 2.11
N TYR A 129 6.24 2.12 2.83
CA TYR A 129 5.20 3.00 2.29
C TYR A 129 5.76 4.38 1.96
N GLN A 130 6.52 4.95 2.88
CA GLN A 130 7.14 6.26 2.65
C GLN A 130 8.12 6.22 1.47
N LEU A 131 8.91 5.17 1.38
CA LEU A 131 9.84 4.98 0.26
C LEU A 131 9.09 4.90 -1.07
N ALA A 132 7.96 4.19 -1.10
CA ALA A 132 7.14 4.08 -2.30
C ALA A 132 6.62 5.45 -2.75
N LEU A 133 6.11 6.25 -1.82
CA LEU A 133 5.61 7.59 -2.15
C LEU A 133 6.73 8.53 -2.61
N ASP A 134 7.90 8.47 -1.96
CA ASP A 134 9.06 9.26 -2.36
C ASP A 134 9.53 8.86 -3.77
N THR A 135 9.45 7.58 -4.10
CA THR A 135 9.81 7.07 -5.43
C THR A 135 8.84 7.56 -6.51
N VAL A 136 7.54 7.54 -6.20
CA VAL A 136 6.51 8.08 -7.11
C VAL A 136 6.74 9.56 -7.35
N LYS A 137 7.01 10.33 -6.29
CA LYS A 137 7.30 11.76 -6.40
C LYS A 137 8.49 12.01 -7.33
N ALA A 138 9.59 11.31 -7.10
CA ALA A 138 10.80 11.47 -7.93
C ALA A 138 10.52 11.13 -9.40
N LYS A 139 9.75 10.09 -9.66
CA LYS A 139 9.40 9.67 -11.02
C LYS A 139 8.50 10.68 -11.71
N MET A 140 7.50 11.21 -11.02
CA MET A 140 6.51 12.09 -11.62
C MET A 140 7.00 13.52 -11.82
N GLU A 141 7.97 13.95 -11.04
CA GLU A 141 8.52 15.31 -11.12
C GLU A 141 9.75 15.42 -12.03
N ARG A 142 10.10 14.37 -12.72
CA ARG A 142 11.21 14.39 -13.69
C ARG A 142 10.91 15.29 -14.89
#